data_071856a9ca4bb35c3fd1d6fabb425759
#
_entry.id   071856a9ca4bb35c3fd1d6fabb425759
#
_cell.length_a   1.000
_cell.length_b   1.000
_cell.length_c   1.000
_cell.angle_alpha   90.00
_cell.angle_beta   90.00
_cell.angle_gamma   90.00
#
_symmetry.space_group_name_H-M   'P 1'
#
loop_
_entity.id
_entity.type
_entity.pdbx_description
1 polymer ?
#
loop_
_entity_poly.entity_id
_entity_poly.type
_entity_poly.pdbx_seq_one_letter_code
_entity_poly.pdbx_strand_id
1 'polypeptide(L)'
;MALAPEIKEKALAFGLGMAGEKVIDEINILEATKGAMAIAVKKAGEKLKQEYSLDISEVLVDGNALPSIPYRQQAVVKGDSKSISIAAASILAKVTRDAMMVQYEEEYPGYDFAANKGYGTKKHYAGLEKLGMCPIHRRSFLKKFVAAEDGNR
;
A
#
# COMPACT_ATOMS: atom_id res chain seq x y z
N MET A 1 13.21 -3.71 14.14
CA MET A 1 12.37 -4.36 15.14
C MET A 1 11.44 -5.38 14.50
N ALA A 2 11.43 -6.59 14.98
CA ALA A 2 10.83 -7.73 14.31
C ALA A 2 9.38 -8.02 14.79
N LEU A 3 8.49 -7.00 14.73
CA LEU A 3 7.06 -7.21 15.06
C LEU A 3 6.30 -7.93 13.94
N ALA A 4 6.67 -7.72 12.68
CA ALA A 4 5.96 -8.34 11.57
C ALA A 4 5.96 -9.88 11.62
N PRO A 5 7.07 -10.58 11.90
CA PRO A 5 7.06 -12.03 12.07
C PRO A 5 6.15 -12.48 13.23
N GLU A 6 6.17 -11.79 14.35
CA GLU A 6 5.31 -12.10 15.50
C GLU A 6 3.83 -11.92 15.18
N ILE A 7 3.47 -10.85 14.46
CA ILE A 7 2.10 -10.62 14.00
C ILE A 7 1.64 -11.74 13.07
N LYS A 8 2.47 -12.14 12.11
CA LYS A 8 2.16 -13.24 11.18
C LYS A 8 1.95 -14.57 11.88
N GLU A 9 2.70 -14.81 12.95
CA GLU A 9 2.57 -16.02 13.75
C GLU A 9 1.29 -16.03 14.60
N LYS A 10 0.95 -14.91 15.22
CA LYS A 10 -0.19 -14.81 16.16
C LYS A 10 -1.53 -14.55 15.48
N ALA A 11 -1.55 -13.90 14.33
CA ALA A 11 -2.78 -13.68 13.60
C ALA A 11 -3.34 -14.99 13.05
N LEU A 12 -4.64 -15.20 13.18
CA LEU A 12 -5.30 -16.38 12.59
C LEU A 12 -5.14 -16.40 11.06
N ALA A 13 -5.30 -15.23 10.45
CA ALA A 13 -5.08 -15.04 9.02
C ALA A 13 -4.71 -13.58 8.75
N PHE A 14 -4.04 -13.33 7.64
CA PHE A 14 -3.81 -12.00 7.11
C PHE A 14 -3.82 -12.02 5.59
N GLY A 15 -4.05 -10.88 4.99
CA GLY A 15 -4.01 -10.70 3.55
C GLY A 15 -3.44 -9.34 3.19
N LEU A 16 -2.76 -9.27 2.06
CA LEU A 16 -2.20 -8.05 1.52
C LEU A 16 -2.86 -7.72 0.19
N GLY A 17 -3.35 -6.52 0.06
CA GLY A 17 -3.92 -5.99 -1.18
C GLY A 17 -3.08 -4.85 -1.69
N MET A 18 -2.94 -4.77 -3.02
CA MET A 18 -2.17 -3.74 -3.67
C MET A 18 -2.93 -3.16 -4.85
N ALA A 19 -2.74 -1.86 -5.09
CA ALA A 19 -3.15 -1.21 -6.31
C ALA A 19 -1.89 -0.66 -6.99
N GLY A 20 -1.69 -1.05 -8.25
CA GLY A 20 -0.55 -0.61 -9.03
C GLY A 20 -0.66 0.86 -9.45
N GLU A 21 0.45 1.42 -9.92
CA GLU A 21 0.56 2.82 -10.36
C GLU A 21 -0.44 3.17 -11.45
N LYS A 22 -0.67 2.25 -12.39
CA LYS A 22 -1.64 2.44 -13.49
C LYS A 22 -3.07 2.56 -12.97
N VAL A 23 -3.45 1.73 -12.00
CA VAL A 23 -4.78 1.79 -11.38
C VAL A 23 -4.96 3.13 -10.65
N ILE A 24 -3.96 3.58 -9.91
CA ILE A 24 -3.98 4.88 -9.23
C ILE A 24 -4.14 6.02 -10.24
N ASP A 25 -3.44 5.96 -11.36
CA ASP A 25 -3.51 6.97 -12.41
C ASP A 25 -4.85 6.96 -13.14
N GLU A 26 -5.50 5.80 -13.30
CA GLU A 26 -6.80 5.68 -13.97
C GLU A 26 -7.98 6.14 -13.11
N ILE A 27 -8.02 5.77 -11.83
CA ILE A 27 -9.19 6.02 -10.98
C ILE A 27 -8.96 7.06 -9.87
N ASN A 28 -7.86 7.14 -9.26
CA ASN A 28 -7.30 7.98 -8.21
C ASN A 28 -6.83 7.17 -7.00
N ILE A 29 -6.09 7.83 -6.10
CA ILE A 29 -5.51 7.16 -4.92
C ILE A 29 -6.57 6.67 -3.93
N LEU A 30 -7.66 7.40 -3.74
CA LEU A 30 -8.71 7.03 -2.79
C LEU A 30 -9.41 5.74 -3.20
N GLU A 31 -9.87 5.66 -4.43
CA GLU A 31 -10.55 4.48 -4.97
C GLU A 31 -9.60 3.30 -5.11
N ALA A 32 -8.36 3.54 -5.51
CA ALA A 32 -7.31 2.51 -5.55
C ALA A 32 -7.03 1.94 -4.16
N THR A 33 -6.96 2.78 -3.13
CA THR A 33 -6.78 2.36 -1.75
C THR A 33 -7.95 1.50 -1.27
N LYS A 34 -9.18 1.90 -1.54
CA LYS A 34 -10.38 1.10 -1.23
C LYS A 34 -10.36 -0.26 -1.93
N GLY A 35 -9.94 -0.30 -3.20
CA GLY A 35 -9.77 -1.55 -3.95
C GLY A 35 -8.71 -2.46 -3.33
N ALA A 36 -7.58 -1.92 -2.92
CA ALA A 36 -6.53 -2.66 -2.24
C ALA A 36 -7.00 -3.21 -0.89
N MET A 37 -7.76 -2.42 -0.13
CA MET A 37 -8.38 -2.87 1.12
C MET A 37 -9.33 -4.04 0.90
N ALA A 38 -10.19 -3.97 -0.11
CA ALA A 38 -11.12 -5.05 -0.45
C ALA A 38 -10.37 -6.35 -0.81
N ILE A 39 -9.29 -6.27 -1.56
CA ILE A 39 -8.44 -7.41 -1.90
C ILE A 39 -7.81 -8.01 -0.63
N ALA A 40 -7.29 -7.19 0.27
CA ALA A 40 -6.69 -7.64 1.52
C ALA A 40 -7.71 -8.39 2.39
N VAL A 41 -8.90 -7.84 2.55
CA VAL A 41 -10.00 -8.46 3.30
C VAL A 41 -10.42 -9.78 2.68
N LYS A 42 -10.56 -9.84 1.38
CA LYS A 42 -10.91 -11.07 0.65
C LYS A 42 -9.89 -12.17 0.89
N LYS A 43 -8.61 -11.87 0.74
CA LYS A 43 -7.52 -12.83 0.96
C LYS A 43 -7.47 -13.34 2.40
N ALA A 44 -7.61 -12.45 3.37
CA ALA A 44 -7.65 -12.82 4.78
C ALA A 44 -8.86 -13.69 5.10
N GLY A 45 -10.03 -13.33 4.58
CA GLY A 45 -11.27 -14.09 4.78
C GLY A 45 -11.24 -15.49 4.17
N GLU A 46 -10.70 -15.63 2.97
CA GLU A 46 -10.52 -16.93 2.30
C GLU A 46 -9.60 -17.85 3.11
N LYS A 47 -8.49 -17.32 3.60
CA LYS A 47 -7.53 -18.06 4.40
C LYS A 47 -8.12 -18.48 5.76
N LEU A 48 -8.83 -17.58 6.41
CA LEU A 48 -9.54 -17.82 7.66
C LEU A 48 -10.57 -18.96 7.51
N LYS A 49 -11.31 -18.95 6.41
CA LYS A 49 -12.30 -19.99 6.09
C LYS A 49 -11.63 -21.34 5.83
N GLN A 50 -10.58 -21.37 5.05
CA GLN A 50 -9.86 -22.60 4.71
C GLN A 50 -9.19 -23.26 5.92
N GLU A 51 -8.53 -22.48 6.77
CA GLU A 51 -7.74 -23.02 7.88
C GLU A 51 -8.56 -23.26 9.15
N TYR A 52 -9.58 -22.43 9.40
CA TYR A 52 -10.31 -22.44 10.68
C TYR A 52 -11.81 -22.62 10.55
N SER A 53 -12.35 -22.65 9.34
CA SER A 53 -13.80 -22.64 9.08
C SER A 53 -14.53 -21.48 9.75
N LEU A 54 -13.86 -20.35 9.89
CA LEU A 54 -14.39 -19.12 10.48
C LEU A 54 -14.64 -18.08 9.41
N ASP A 55 -15.61 -17.20 9.68
CA ASP A 55 -15.89 -16.01 8.87
C ASP A 55 -15.46 -14.75 9.58
N ILE A 56 -15.16 -13.71 8.82
CA ILE A 56 -14.92 -12.37 9.37
C ILE A 56 -16.24 -11.84 9.94
N SER A 57 -16.25 -11.44 11.20
CA SER A 57 -17.43 -10.87 11.84
C SER A 57 -17.53 -9.36 11.65
N GLU A 58 -16.42 -8.66 11.65
CA GLU A 58 -16.35 -7.21 11.50
C GLU A 58 -14.98 -6.78 10.97
N VAL A 59 -14.95 -5.72 10.19
CA VAL A 59 -13.73 -5.10 9.68
C VAL A 59 -13.60 -3.69 10.25
N LEU A 60 -12.49 -3.40 10.89
CA LEU A 60 -12.15 -2.05 11.34
C LEU A 60 -11.22 -1.43 10.30
N VAL A 61 -11.59 -0.26 9.81
CA VAL A 61 -10.87 0.44 8.75
C VAL A 61 -10.25 1.71 9.33
N ASP A 62 -8.94 1.86 9.18
CA ASP A 62 -8.24 3.08 9.58
C ASP A 62 -8.64 4.24 8.67
N GLY A 63 -9.05 5.36 9.28
CA GLY A 63 -9.48 6.54 8.56
C GLY A 63 -11.00 6.70 8.51
N ASN A 64 -11.50 7.34 7.45
CA ASN A 64 -12.92 7.68 7.29
C ASN A 64 -13.53 7.20 5.96
N ALA A 65 -12.77 6.50 5.14
CA ALA A 65 -13.21 5.99 3.85
C ALA A 65 -13.36 4.47 3.89
N LEU A 66 -14.56 3.99 3.60
CA LEU A 66 -14.90 2.57 3.67
C LEU A 66 -14.85 1.90 2.29
N PRO A 67 -14.17 0.75 2.15
CA PRO A 67 -14.21 -0.05 0.93
C PRO A 67 -15.57 -0.71 0.74
N SER A 68 -15.84 -1.19 -0.48
CA SER A 68 -17.01 -2.03 -0.77
C SER A 68 -16.66 -3.49 -0.47
N ILE A 69 -17.16 -4.01 0.65
CA ILE A 69 -16.91 -5.37 1.12
C ILE A 69 -18.19 -5.98 1.69
N PRO A 70 -18.37 -7.32 1.64
CA PRO A 70 -19.58 -7.98 2.12
C PRO A 70 -19.57 -8.25 3.62
N TYR A 71 -18.92 -7.40 4.42
CA TYR A 71 -18.80 -7.53 5.86
C TYR A 71 -19.23 -6.26 6.55
N ARG A 72 -19.70 -6.42 7.79
CA ARG A 72 -19.90 -5.30 8.69
C ARG A 72 -18.57 -4.57 8.89
N GLN A 73 -18.59 -3.25 8.80
CA GLN A 73 -17.36 -2.46 8.91
C GLN A 73 -17.57 -1.18 9.67
N GLN A 74 -16.50 -0.69 10.28
CA GLN A 74 -16.47 0.55 11.04
C GLN A 74 -15.21 1.34 10.69
N ALA A 75 -15.37 2.60 10.32
CA ALA A 75 -14.26 3.53 10.16
C ALA A 75 -13.78 4.03 11.53
N VAL A 76 -12.48 4.01 11.74
CA VAL A 76 -11.84 4.46 13.00
C VAL A 76 -10.75 5.47 12.65
N VAL A 77 -11.01 6.75 12.86
CA VAL A 77 -10.01 7.81 12.62
C VAL A 77 -8.85 7.61 13.59
N LYS A 78 -7.62 7.66 13.07
CA LYS A 78 -6.39 7.33 13.82
C LYS A 78 -6.48 5.94 14.48
N GLY A 79 -6.98 4.97 13.72
CA GLY A 79 -7.26 3.63 14.20
C GLY A 79 -6.03 2.88 14.71
N ASP A 80 -4.86 3.13 14.14
CA ASP A 80 -3.58 2.55 14.55
C ASP A 80 -3.21 2.88 16.00
N SER A 81 -3.68 4.00 16.53
CA SER A 81 -3.51 4.38 17.94
C SER A 81 -4.65 3.91 18.85
N LYS A 82 -5.75 3.40 18.28
CA LYS A 82 -6.98 3.02 19.02
C LYS A 82 -7.26 1.52 19.01
N SER A 83 -6.75 0.79 18.03
CA SER A 83 -7.00 -0.64 17.84
C SER A 83 -5.70 -1.39 17.59
N ILE A 84 -5.46 -2.45 18.37
CA ILE A 84 -4.30 -3.31 18.17
C ILE A 84 -4.36 -4.06 16.84
N SER A 85 -5.55 -4.42 16.38
CA SER A 85 -5.75 -5.08 15.08
C SER A 85 -5.39 -4.16 13.92
N ILE A 86 -5.79 -2.90 13.97
CA ILE A 86 -5.42 -1.88 12.99
C ILE A 86 -3.92 -1.60 13.04
N ALA A 87 -3.34 -1.47 14.23
CA ALA A 87 -1.90 -1.26 14.40
C ALA A 87 -1.09 -2.42 13.81
N ALA A 88 -1.50 -3.65 14.06
CA ALA A 88 -0.86 -4.85 13.49
C ALA A 88 -0.95 -4.87 11.96
N ALA A 89 -2.11 -4.57 11.40
CA ALA A 89 -2.31 -4.48 9.95
C ALA A 89 -1.43 -3.40 9.34
N SER A 90 -1.32 -2.24 9.97
CA SER A 90 -0.47 -1.12 9.54
C SER A 90 1.01 -1.52 9.49
N ILE A 91 1.48 -2.26 10.50
CA ILE A 91 2.86 -2.77 10.55
C ILE A 91 3.14 -3.72 9.39
N LEU A 92 2.24 -4.67 9.13
CA LEU A 92 2.40 -5.61 8.00
C LEU A 92 2.43 -4.88 6.66
N ALA A 93 1.54 -3.92 6.46
CA ALA A 93 1.50 -3.12 5.23
C ALA A 93 2.78 -2.32 5.04
N LYS A 94 3.25 -1.64 6.09
CA LYS A 94 4.48 -0.83 6.04
C LYS A 94 5.72 -1.68 5.77
N VAL A 95 5.90 -2.77 6.49
CA VAL A 95 7.07 -3.65 6.32
C VAL A 95 7.11 -4.24 4.91
N THR A 96 5.95 -4.64 4.38
CA THR A 96 5.84 -5.17 3.01
C THR A 96 6.19 -4.08 1.99
N ARG A 97 5.66 -2.87 2.16
CA ARG A 97 5.96 -1.72 1.28
C ARG A 97 7.43 -1.36 1.28
N ASP A 98 8.04 -1.29 2.46
CA ASP A 98 9.46 -0.96 2.62
C ASP A 98 10.35 -2.02 1.95
N ALA A 99 10.03 -3.30 2.08
CA ALA A 99 10.74 -4.38 1.43
C ALA A 99 10.63 -4.29 -0.11
N MET A 100 9.47 -3.93 -0.64
CA MET A 100 9.26 -3.69 -2.07
C MET A 100 10.11 -2.53 -2.57
N MET A 101 10.24 -1.45 -1.80
CA MET A 101 11.06 -0.29 -2.19
C MET A 101 12.55 -0.61 -2.22
N VAL A 102 13.04 -1.46 -1.32
CA VAL A 102 14.42 -1.97 -1.38
C VAL A 102 14.65 -2.78 -2.65
N GLN A 103 13.71 -3.64 -3.02
CA GLN A 103 13.75 -4.40 -4.26
C GLN A 103 13.72 -3.49 -5.50
N TYR A 104 12.90 -2.44 -5.49
CA TYR A 104 12.84 -1.46 -6.58
C TYR A 104 14.13 -0.64 -6.73
N GLU A 105 14.90 -0.44 -5.66
CA GLU A 105 16.23 0.17 -5.76
C GLU A 105 17.17 -0.65 -6.65
N GLU A 106 17.10 -1.98 -6.56
CA GLU A 106 17.88 -2.88 -7.40
C GLU A 106 17.38 -2.89 -8.86
N GLU A 107 16.06 -2.85 -9.06
CA GLU A 107 15.43 -2.90 -10.38
C GLU A 107 15.49 -1.55 -11.10
N TYR A 108 15.31 -0.46 -10.38
CA TYR A 108 15.31 0.92 -10.90
C TYR A 108 16.27 1.80 -10.09
N PRO A 109 17.60 1.65 -10.25
CA PRO A 109 18.56 2.42 -9.47
C PRO A 109 18.56 3.91 -9.85
N GLY A 110 18.94 4.75 -8.91
CA GLY A 110 19.09 6.19 -9.11
C GLY A 110 18.01 7.06 -8.52
N TYR A 111 16.96 6.49 -7.92
CA TYR A 111 15.87 7.22 -7.27
C TYR A 111 15.94 7.20 -5.74
N ASP A 112 16.89 6.47 -5.17
CA ASP A 112 17.07 6.33 -3.72
C ASP A 112 15.86 5.64 -3.01
N PHE A 113 15.20 4.71 -3.69
CA PHE A 113 14.00 4.03 -3.18
C PHE A 113 14.21 3.29 -1.86
N ALA A 114 15.39 2.70 -1.66
CA ALA A 114 15.72 2.00 -0.42
C ALA A 114 15.67 2.91 0.81
N ALA A 115 16.04 4.18 0.65
CA ALA A 115 16.03 5.18 1.72
C ALA A 115 14.72 5.96 1.78
N ASN A 116 14.19 6.45 0.64
CA ASN A 116 13.01 7.33 0.61
C ASN A 116 11.67 6.58 0.58
N LYS A 117 11.65 5.29 0.29
CA LYS A 117 10.44 4.44 0.20
C LYS A 117 9.39 4.98 -0.79
N GLY A 118 9.84 5.71 -1.81
CA GLY A 118 8.99 6.33 -2.82
C GLY A 118 8.50 7.74 -2.47
N TYR A 119 8.83 8.27 -1.29
CA TYR A 119 8.47 9.62 -0.92
C TYR A 119 9.28 10.68 -1.69
N GLY A 120 8.74 11.89 -1.80
CA GLY A 120 9.33 13.00 -2.55
C GLY A 120 10.50 13.68 -1.83
N THR A 121 11.62 12.99 -1.67
CA THR A 121 12.86 13.57 -1.15
C THR A 121 13.64 14.27 -2.24
N LYS A 122 14.63 15.09 -1.87
CA LYS A 122 15.53 15.74 -2.84
C LYS A 122 16.24 14.74 -3.75
N LYS A 123 16.70 13.61 -3.21
CA LYS A 123 17.37 12.54 -3.98
C LYS A 123 16.42 11.87 -4.97
N HIS A 124 15.16 11.66 -4.58
CA HIS A 124 14.14 11.10 -5.47
C HIS A 124 13.86 12.06 -6.64
N TYR A 125 13.64 13.34 -6.37
CA TYR A 125 13.45 14.35 -7.43
C TYR A 125 14.69 14.53 -8.30
N ALA A 126 15.89 14.47 -7.74
CA ALA A 126 17.13 14.49 -8.51
C ALA A 126 17.23 13.29 -9.46
N GLY A 127 16.81 12.11 -9.02
CA GLY A 127 16.71 10.93 -9.86
C GLY A 127 15.70 11.11 -10.99
N LEU A 128 14.53 11.69 -10.71
CA LEU A 128 13.50 12.00 -11.71
C LEU A 128 14.00 13.00 -12.76
N GLU A 129 14.73 14.04 -12.36
CA GLU A 129 15.31 15.01 -13.27
C GLU A 129 16.37 14.37 -14.17
N LYS A 130 17.19 13.49 -13.65
CA LYS A 130 18.28 12.84 -14.38
C LYS A 130 17.82 11.69 -15.27
N LEU A 131 16.91 10.86 -14.80
CA LEU A 131 16.53 9.57 -15.41
C LEU A 131 15.11 9.55 -15.98
N GLY A 132 14.28 10.55 -15.67
CA GLY A 132 12.85 10.53 -15.97
C GLY A 132 12.08 9.59 -15.04
N MET A 133 10.81 9.36 -15.34
CA MET A 133 9.96 8.44 -14.57
C MET A 133 10.24 6.99 -14.96
N CYS A 134 10.27 6.10 -13.98
CA CYS A 134 10.28 4.66 -14.20
C CYS A 134 8.87 4.06 -14.12
N PRO A 135 8.67 2.77 -14.47
CA PRO A 135 7.33 2.16 -14.53
C PRO A 135 6.53 2.18 -13.23
N ILE A 136 7.18 2.30 -12.08
CA ILE A 136 6.50 2.34 -10.78
C ILE A 136 6.08 3.74 -10.33
N HIS A 137 6.44 4.79 -11.05
CA HIS A 137 6.03 6.15 -10.72
C HIS A 137 4.56 6.40 -11.06
N ARG A 138 3.86 7.10 -10.17
CA ARG A 138 2.46 7.53 -10.36
C ARG A 138 2.44 8.83 -11.14
N ARG A 139 2.12 8.75 -12.44
CA ARG A 139 2.15 9.90 -13.35
C ARG A 139 1.22 11.03 -12.89
N SER A 140 0.06 10.70 -12.34
CA SER A 140 -0.90 11.69 -11.82
C SER A 140 -0.34 12.56 -10.69
N PHE A 141 0.65 12.08 -9.94
CA PHE A 141 1.31 12.83 -8.86
C PHE A 141 2.55 13.60 -9.34
N LEU A 142 2.95 13.40 -10.59
CA LEU A 142 4.17 13.95 -11.18
C LEU A 142 3.87 14.77 -12.44
N LYS A 143 2.79 15.52 -12.45
CA LYS A 143 2.32 16.31 -13.63
C LYS A 143 3.40 17.21 -14.23
N LYS A 144 4.24 17.82 -13.41
CA LYS A 144 5.34 18.67 -13.86
C LYS A 144 6.35 17.88 -14.71
N PHE A 145 6.68 16.65 -14.32
CA PHE A 145 7.62 15.78 -15.04
C PHE A 145 6.99 15.21 -16.31
N VAL A 146 5.71 14.85 -16.27
CA VAL A 146 4.95 14.38 -17.46
C VAL A 146 4.94 15.47 -18.53
N ALA A 147 4.64 16.72 -18.18
CA ALA A 147 4.61 17.84 -19.12
C ALA A 147 5.98 18.07 -19.76
N ALA A 148 7.08 17.92 -19.01
CA ALA A 148 8.44 18.06 -19.54
C ALA A 148 8.80 16.92 -20.52
N GLU A 149 8.38 15.70 -20.27
CA GLU A 149 8.56 14.56 -21.19
C GLU A 149 7.80 14.76 -22.50
N ASP A 150 6.54 15.17 -22.41
CA ASP A 150 5.68 15.38 -23.58
C ASP A 150 6.15 16.59 -24.43
N GLY A 151 6.76 17.58 -23.82
CA GLY A 151 7.33 18.76 -24.50
C GLY A 151 8.64 18.46 -25.26
N ASN A 152 9.30 17.33 -24.98
CA ASN A 152 10.54 16.92 -25.67
C ASN A 152 10.29 15.90 -26.80
N ARG A 153 9.06 15.58 -27.09
CA ARG A 153 8.64 14.76 -28.24
C ARG A 153 8.14 15.67 -29.34
#